data_6fecd3305388235a2a23c6222d6cc095
#
_entry.id   6fecd3305388235a2a23c6222d6cc095
#
_cell.length_a   1.000
_cell.length_b   1.000
_cell.length_c   1.000
_cell.angle_alpha   90.00
_cell.angle_beta   90.00
_cell.angle_gamma   90.00
#
_symmetry.space_group_name_H-M   'P 1'
#
loop_
_entity.id
_entity.type
_entity.pdbx_description
1 polymer ?
#
loop_
_entity_poly.entity_id
_entity_poly.type
_entity_poly.pdbx_seq_one_letter_code
_entity_poly.pdbx_strand_id
1 'polypeptide(L)'
;DEVETAIKDWMGSHRVPPKLVSLEPMTLDDVMTDIRNLSVALKCEARGEALVKEMSLGFKNLAKAVSGEERKSVFFMEWTAPLMGAGNWMPEIISYGGGDVVLGESGHHSPTVAWDDIHAANPDVIIVGPCGFDVERAREELRSLTDNSSWQSLRAVQDGEVYIANGNHFYNRPGPRLLESAIIV
;
A
#
# COMPACT_ATOMS: atom_id res chain seq x y z
N ASP A 1 23.13 -10.43 6.65
CA ASP A 1 21.85 -11.00 7.03
C ASP A 1 21.68 -12.41 6.43
N GLU A 2 20.56 -13.09 6.66
CA GLU A 2 20.35 -14.49 6.21
C GLU A 2 20.39 -14.63 4.68
N VAL A 3 19.85 -13.66 3.96
CA VAL A 3 19.82 -13.64 2.49
C VAL A 3 21.23 -13.47 1.92
N GLU A 4 22.03 -12.57 2.48
CA GLU A 4 23.43 -12.39 2.08
C GLU A 4 24.26 -13.64 2.35
N THR A 5 24.02 -14.30 3.49
CA THR A 5 24.69 -15.56 3.85
C THR A 5 24.32 -16.66 2.88
N ALA A 6 23.02 -16.84 2.59
CA ALA A 6 22.53 -17.83 1.62
C ALA A 6 23.11 -17.59 0.22
N ILE A 7 23.22 -16.31 -0.20
CA ILE A 7 23.84 -15.95 -1.49
C ILE A 7 25.34 -16.28 -1.49
N LYS A 8 26.07 -15.98 -0.41
CA LYS A 8 27.51 -16.31 -0.31
C LYS A 8 27.74 -17.81 -0.36
N ASP A 9 26.93 -18.60 0.30
CA ASP A 9 27.01 -20.07 0.28
C ASP A 9 26.71 -20.63 -1.11
N TRP A 10 25.69 -20.09 -1.79
CA TRP A 10 25.37 -20.43 -3.18
C TRP A 10 26.49 -20.03 -4.15
N MET A 11 27.11 -18.86 -3.95
CA MET A 11 28.22 -18.35 -4.75
C MET A 11 29.46 -19.26 -4.72
N GLY A 12 29.71 -19.95 -3.61
CA GLY A 12 30.83 -20.89 -3.50
C GLY A 12 30.85 -21.99 -4.57
N SER A 13 29.71 -22.24 -5.23
CA SER A 13 29.52 -23.22 -6.29
C SER A 13 29.41 -22.61 -7.70
N HIS A 14 29.38 -21.29 -7.87
CA HIS A 14 29.12 -20.59 -9.14
C HIS A 14 30.26 -19.64 -9.54
N ARG A 15 30.58 -19.58 -10.85
CA ARG A 15 31.68 -18.76 -11.35
C ARG A 15 31.41 -17.27 -11.45
N VAL A 16 30.12 -16.87 -11.49
CA VAL A 16 29.71 -15.47 -11.62
C VAL A 16 28.77 -15.15 -10.46
N PRO A 17 29.16 -14.24 -9.55
CA PRO A 17 28.32 -13.86 -8.44
C PRO A 17 27.07 -13.10 -8.92
N PRO A 18 25.89 -13.38 -8.36
CA PRO A 18 24.72 -12.56 -8.62
C PRO A 18 24.92 -11.16 -8.04
N LYS A 19 24.32 -10.15 -8.69
CA LYS A 19 24.23 -8.81 -8.13
C LYS A 19 23.00 -8.72 -7.24
N LEU A 20 23.20 -8.48 -5.95
CA LEU A 20 22.11 -8.22 -5.01
C LEU A 20 21.66 -6.75 -5.15
N VAL A 21 20.37 -6.56 -5.27
CA VAL A 21 19.72 -5.23 -5.19
C VAL A 21 18.64 -5.34 -4.11
N SER A 22 18.85 -4.66 -2.98
CA SER A 22 17.83 -4.55 -1.93
C SER A 22 16.83 -3.46 -2.30
N LEU A 23 15.54 -3.72 -2.06
CA LEU A 23 14.44 -2.79 -2.28
C LEU A 23 13.62 -2.73 -1.00
N GLU A 24 13.67 -1.60 -0.33
CA GLU A 24 13.00 -1.38 0.95
C GLU A 24 12.25 -0.03 0.94
N PRO A 25 11.32 0.17 0.00
CA PRO A 25 10.66 1.46 -0.11
C PRO A 25 9.67 1.68 1.03
N MET A 26 9.69 2.89 1.59
CA MET A 26 8.77 3.33 2.64
C MET A 26 7.82 4.42 2.13
N THR A 27 8.16 5.08 1.03
CA THR A 27 7.39 6.15 0.41
C THR A 27 7.24 5.90 -1.10
N LEU A 28 6.37 6.66 -1.77
CA LEU A 28 6.28 6.62 -3.24
C LEU A 28 7.57 7.08 -3.91
N ASP A 29 8.29 8.01 -3.31
CA ASP A 29 9.57 8.47 -3.86
C ASP A 29 10.64 7.39 -3.76
N ASP A 30 10.63 6.60 -2.69
CA ASP A 30 11.49 5.41 -2.58
C ASP A 30 11.17 4.38 -3.65
N VAL A 31 9.88 4.12 -3.95
CA VAL A 31 9.48 3.23 -5.04
C VAL A 31 10.01 3.71 -6.38
N MET A 32 9.95 5.02 -6.67
CA MET A 32 10.50 5.59 -7.88
C MET A 32 12.03 5.49 -7.93
N THR A 33 12.69 5.64 -6.79
CA THR A 33 14.12 5.44 -6.63
C THR A 33 14.51 3.98 -6.87
N ASP A 34 13.75 3.04 -6.36
CA ASP A 34 13.96 1.61 -6.57
C ASP A 34 13.81 1.21 -8.05
N ILE A 35 12.84 1.78 -8.76
CA ILE A 35 12.71 1.60 -10.21
C ILE A 35 13.99 2.06 -10.93
N ARG A 36 14.56 3.21 -10.56
CA ARG A 36 15.83 3.69 -11.11
C ARG A 36 16.99 2.74 -10.78
N ASN A 37 17.12 2.33 -9.51
CA ASN A 37 18.16 1.40 -9.05
C ASN A 37 18.11 0.06 -9.79
N LEU A 38 16.91 -0.50 -9.98
CA LEU A 38 16.69 -1.70 -10.78
C LEU A 38 17.09 -1.49 -12.23
N SER A 39 16.72 -0.35 -12.82
CA SER A 39 17.05 -0.05 -14.22
C SER A 39 18.55 0.04 -14.47
N VAL A 40 19.31 0.58 -13.52
CA VAL A 40 20.79 0.58 -13.54
C VAL A 40 21.33 -0.85 -13.44
N ALA A 41 20.80 -1.65 -12.51
CA ALA A 41 21.23 -3.03 -12.35
C ALA A 41 20.98 -3.88 -13.60
N LEU A 42 19.88 -3.60 -14.32
CA LEU A 42 19.46 -4.28 -15.55
C LEU A 42 19.99 -3.62 -16.83
N LYS A 43 20.77 -2.53 -16.72
CA LYS A 43 21.32 -1.75 -17.87
C LYS A 43 20.22 -1.24 -18.82
N CYS A 44 19.14 -0.71 -18.26
CA CYS A 44 18.00 -0.18 -19.01
C CYS A 44 17.50 1.16 -18.44
N GLU A 45 18.43 2.04 -18.05
CA GLU A 45 18.20 3.31 -17.33
C GLU A 45 17.17 4.21 -18.03
N ALA A 46 17.23 4.29 -19.36
CA ALA A 46 16.28 5.09 -20.14
C ALA A 46 14.82 4.61 -19.96
N ARG A 47 14.62 3.29 -19.80
CA ARG A 47 13.28 2.72 -19.54
C ARG A 47 12.82 3.01 -18.11
N GLY A 48 13.73 2.89 -17.15
CA GLY A 48 13.45 3.22 -15.75
C GLY A 48 13.01 4.66 -15.60
N GLU A 49 13.76 5.61 -16.20
CA GLU A 49 13.43 7.03 -16.12
C GLU A 49 12.13 7.38 -16.87
N ALA A 50 11.86 6.76 -18.01
CA ALA A 50 10.60 6.93 -18.72
C ALA A 50 9.40 6.48 -17.87
N LEU A 51 9.51 5.33 -17.20
CA LEU A 51 8.48 4.79 -16.32
C LEU A 51 8.24 5.70 -15.10
N VAL A 52 9.29 6.16 -14.44
CA VAL A 52 9.18 7.10 -13.32
C VAL A 52 8.53 8.41 -13.74
N LYS A 53 8.88 8.94 -14.91
CA LYS A 53 8.27 10.15 -15.47
C LYS A 53 6.77 9.94 -15.74
N GLU A 54 6.40 8.81 -16.30
CA GLU A 54 5.00 8.44 -16.56
C GLU A 54 4.20 8.35 -15.25
N MET A 55 4.71 7.62 -14.25
CA MET A 55 4.08 7.52 -12.92
C MET A 55 3.92 8.90 -12.27
N SER A 56 5.00 9.70 -12.25
CA SER A 56 4.98 11.03 -11.64
C SER A 56 3.96 11.97 -12.31
N LEU A 57 3.82 11.88 -13.63
CA LEU A 57 2.83 12.65 -14.38
C LEU A 57 1.41 12.15 -14.06
N GLY A 58 1.22 10.83 -13.98
CA GLY A 58 -0.05 10.21 -13.62
C GLY A 58 -0.54 10.66 -12.25
N PHE A 59 0.31 10.59 -11.21
CA PHE A 59 -0.02 11.07 -9.86
C PHE A 59 -0.36 12.58 -9.84
N LYS A 60 0.40 13.42 -10.56
CA LYS A 60 0.10 14.85 -10.67
C LYS A 60 -1.26 15.12 -11.34
N ASN A 61 -1.58 14.37 -12.39
CA ASN A 61 -2.87 14.50 -13.08
C ASN A 61 -4.02 14.06 -12.18
N LEU A 62 -3.87 12.96 -11.44
CA LEU A 62 -4.85 12.48 -10.49
C LEU A 62 -5.09 13.50 -9.37
N ALA A 63 -4.04 14.00 -8.73
CA ALA A 63 -4.14 15.04 -7.71
C ALA A 63 -4.88 16.30 -8.22
N LYS A 64 -4.64 16.67 -9.48
CA LYS A 64 -5.37 17.78 -10.11
C LYS A 64 -6.85 17.45 -10.34
N ALA A 65 -7.16 16.21 -10.75
CA ALA A 65 -8.52 15.77 -11.00
C ALA A 65 -9.39 15.82 -9.74
N VAL A 66 -8.82 15.45 -8.59
CA VAL A 66 -9.53 15.41 -7.30
C VAL A 66 -9.40 16.69 -6.47
N SER A 67 -8.70 17.71 -6.97
CA SER A 67 -8.36 18.91 -6.18
C SER A 67 -9.54 19.80 -5.76
N GLY A 68 -10.72 19.60 -6.36
CA GLY A 68 -11.96 20.35 -6.04
C GLY A 68 -12.98 19.52 -5.27
N GLU A 69 -12.70 18.26 -5.03
CA GLU A 69 -13.62 17.34 -4.38
C GLU A 69 -13.48 17.39 -2.85
N GLU A 70 -14.57 17.06 -2.17
CA GLU A 70 -14.56 16.90 -0.70
C GLU A 70 -13.76 15.67 -0.34
N ARG A 71 -12.72 15.85 0.49
CA ARG A 71 -11.89 14.76 0.94
C ARG A 71 -12.58 13.98 2.05
N LYS A 72 -12.59 12.65 1.91
CA LYS A 72 -13.14 11.73 2.91
C LYS A 72 -12.03 11.22 3.81
N SER A 73 -12.32 11.07 5.11
CA SER A 73 -11.43 10.36 6.02
C SER A 73 -11.49 8.85 5.74
N VAL A 74 -10.32 8.24 5.49
CA VAL A 74 -10.20 6.86 5.06
C VAL A 74 -9.38 6.05 6.05
N PHE A 75 -9.96 4.98 6.60
CA PHE A 75 -9.24 3.93 7.29
C PHE A 75 -8.95 2.79 6.32
N PHE A 76 -7.67 2.61 5.97
CA PHE A 76 -7.24 1.45 5.19
C PHE A 76 -6.81 0.34 6.15
N MET A 77 -7.56 -0.76 6.17
CA MET A 77 -7.27 -1.94 6.99
C MET A 77 -6.33 -2.86 6.22
N GLU A 78 -5.06 -2.83 6.57
CA GLU A 78 -4.02 -3.64 5.95
C GLU A 78 -3.93 -5.05 6.54
N TRP A 79 -4.44 -5.25 7.76
CA TRP A 79 -4.52 -6.55 8.41
C TRP A 79 -5.67 -6.57 9.43
N THR A 80 -6.21 -7.76 9.69
CA THR A 80 -7.42 -7.95 10.50
C THR A 80 -7.14 -8.51 11.91
N ALA A 81 -6.03 -9.23 12.10
CA ALA A 81 -5.65 -9.80 13.40
C ALA A 81 -4.11 -9.92 13.55
N PRO A 82 -3.42 -9.00 14.27
CA PRO A 82 -3.97 -7.78 14.87
C PRO A 82 -4.50 -6.79 13.82
N LEU A 83 -5.40 -5.88 14.21
CA LEU A 83 -5.82 -4.80 13.31
C LEU A 83 -4.63 -3.91 13.00
N MET A 84 -4.41 -3.63 11.71
CA MET A 84 -3.33 -2.73 11.28
C MET A 84 -3.87 -1.70 10.28
N GLY A 85 -3.44 -0.46 10.46
CA GLY A 85 -3.74 0.66 9.57
C GLY A 85 -2.76 0.75 8.39
N ALA A 86 -2.88 1.83 7.60
CA ALA A 86 -2.03 2.09 6.45
C ALA A 86 -0.62 2.53 6.86
N GLY A 87 0.39 1.94 6.24
CA GLY A 87 1.78 2.36 6.38
C GLY A 87 2.50 2.50 5.04
N ASN A 88 3.80 2.68 5.10
CA ASN A 88 4.67 2.79 3.95
C ASN A 88 4.17 3.88 2.96
N TRP A 89 3.94 3.52 1.69
CA TRP A 89 3.45 4.39 0.62
C TRP A 89 1.91 4.55 0.60
N MET A 90 1.17 3.75 1.39
CA MET A 90 -0.29 3.72 1.31
C MET A 90 -0.97 5.04 1.69
N PRO A 91 -0.53 5.79 2.71
CA PRO A 91 -1.08 7.11 3.00
C PRO A 91 -0.98 8.09 1.82
N GLU A 92 0.11 8.03 1.04
CA GLU A 92 0.28 8.85 -0.16
C GLU A 92 -0.68 8.40 -1.28
N ILE A 93 -0.86 7.08 -1.47
CA ILE A 93 -1.83 6.51 -2.44
C ILE A 93 -3.23 7.04 -2.15
N ILE A 94 -3.68 6.96 -0.89
CA ILE A 94 -5.00 7.46 -0.46
C ILE A 94 -5.09 8.97 -0.69
N SER A 95 -4.04 9.71 -0.38
CA SER A 95 -4.01 11.16 -0.57
C SER A 95 -4.10 11.56 -2.04
N TYR A 96 -3.42 10.85 -2.94
CA TYR A 96 -3.52 11.08 -4.39
C TYR A 96 -4.89 10.71 -4.95
N GLY A 97 -5.57 9.71 -4.37
CA GLY A 97 -6.95 9.34 -4.71
C GLY A 97 -8.01 10.28 -4.17
N GLY A 98 -7.64 11.30 -3.37
CA GLY A 98 -8.57 12.30 -2.83
C GLY A 98 -9.05 12.03 -1.41
N GLY A 99 -8.53 11.01 -0.72
CA GLY A 99 -8.83 10.70 0.67
C GLY A 99 -7.82 11.29 1.66
N ASP A 100 -8.22 11.39 2.91
CA ASP A 100 -7.35 11.69 4.05
C ASP A 100 -7.22 10.44 4.92
N VAL A 101 -6.02 9.87 4.97
CA VAL A 101 -5.80 8.67 5.77
C VAL A 101 -5.93 8.97 7.26
N VAL A 102 -6.58 8.07 7.99
CA VAL A 102 -6.57 8.05 9.44
C VAL A 102 -5.88 6.78 9.93
N LEU A 103 -5.22 6.86 11.09
CA LEU A 103 -4.49 5.74 11.72
C LEU A 103 -3.42 5.13 10.81
N GLY A 104 -2.66 6.02 10.15
CA GLY A 104 -1.54 5.64 9.29
C GLY A 104 -0.67 6.84 8.98
N GLU A 105 0.61 6.60 8.66
CA GLU A 105 1.59 7.64 8.35
C GLU A 105 2.53 7.18 7.25
N SER A 106 2.75 8.04 6.24
CA SER A 106 3.71 7.75 5.15
C SER A 106 5.13 7.66 5.69
N GLY A 107 5.92 6.75 5.12
CA GLY A 107 7.30 6.53 5.54
C GLY A 107 7.46 5.75 6.85
N HIS A 108 6.39 5.28 7.45
CA HIS A 108 6.39 4.44 8.64
C HIS A 108 5.75 3.07 8.36
N HIS A 109 6.14 2.06 9.12
CA HIS A 109 5.46 0.76 9.05
C HIS A 109 4.01 0.88 9.48
N SER A 110 3.17 0.02 8.92
CA SER A 110 1.75 -0.08 9.24
C SER A 110 1.52 -0.24 10.75
N PRO A 111 0.82 0.69 11.41
CA PRO A 111 0.63 0.65 12.85
C PRO A 111 -0.40 -0.41 13.23
N THR A 112 -0.17 -1.09 14.36
CA THR A 112 -1.24 -1.83 15.04
C THR A 112 -2.19 -0.84 15.68
N VAL A 113 -3.50 -1.05 15.52
CA VAL A 113 -4.55 -0.17 16.03
C VAL A 113 -5.56 -0.95 16.86
N ALA A 114 -6.18 -0.28 17.83
CA ALA A 114 -7.28 -0.84 18.61
C ALA A 114 -8.63 -0.38 18.04
N TRP A 115 -9.71 -1.08 18.40
CA TRP A 115 -11.08 -0.66 18.04
C TRP A 115 -11.40 0.74 18.54
N ASP A 116 -10.92 1.09 19.73
CA ASP A 116 -11.14 2.42 20.33
C ASP A 116 -10.47 3.53 19.50
N ASP A 117 -9.31 3.26 18.90
CA ASP A 117 -8.63 4.20 18.00
C ASP A 117 -9.46 4.43 16.73
N ILE A 118 -10.03 3.35 16.15
CA ILE A 118 -10.85 3.43 14.95
C ILE A 118 -12.15 4.19 15.24
N HIS A 119 -12.76 3.94 16.41
CA HIS A 119 -13.94 4.69 16.87
C HIS A 119 -13.65 6.17 17.09
N ALA A 120 -12.52 6.50 17.70
CA ALA A 120 -12.10 7.88 17.92
C ALA A 120 -11.83 8.62 16.60
N ALA A 121 -11.22 7.94 15.64
CA ALA A 121 -10.97 8.47 14.29
C ALA A 121 -12.26 8.61 13.47
N ASN A 122 -13.27 7.75 13.72
CA ASN A 122 -14.58 7.74 13.06
C ASN A 122 -14.52 7.97 11.54
N PRO A 123 -13.85 7.09 10.78
CA PRO A 123 -13.62 7.27 9.35
C PRO A 123 -14.93 7.35 8.56
N ASP A 124 -14.91 8.14 7.47
CA ASP A 124 -16.01 8.19 6.49
C ASP A 124 -16.06 6.92 5.64
N VAL A 125 -14.90 6.37 5.34
CA VAL A 125 -14.73 5.20 4.46
C VAL A 125 -13.76 4.20 5.08
N ILE A 126 -14.06 2.92 4.95
CA ILE A 126 -13.15 1.82 5.30
C ILE A 126 -12.81 1.04 4.05
N ILE A 127 -11.51 0.90 3.76
CA ILE A 127 -11.00 0.03 2.69
C ILE A 127 -10.30 -1.16 3.34
N VAL A 128 -10.77 -2.38 3.04
CA VAL A 128 -10.20 -3.63 3.55
C VAL A 128 -9.34 -4.26 2.45
N GLY A 129 -8.03 -4.16 2.59
CA GLY A 129 -7.05 -4.65 1.63
C GLY A 129 -5.88 -5.40 2.28
N PRO A 130 -6.14 -6.58 2.91
CA PRO A 130 -5.13 -7.31 3.65
C PRO A 130 -3.95 -7.72 2.78
N CYS A 131 -2.76 -7.67 3.36
CA CYS A 131 -1.52 -7.96 2.67
C CYS A 131 -1.52 -9.37 2.07
N GLY A 132 -1.27 -9.45 0.76
CA GLY A 132 -1.22 -10.72 0.03
C GLY A 132 -2.58 -11.34 -0.32
N PHE A 133 -3.70 -10.74 0.08
CA PHE A 133 -5.04 -11.29 -0.16
C PHE A 133 -5.65 -10.73 -1.45
N ASP A 134 -6.31 -11.60 -2.21
CA ASP A 134 -7.26 -11.19 -3.24
C ASP A 134 -8.62 -10.81 -2.63
N VAL A 135 -9.57 -10.42 -3.48
CA VAL A 135 -10.91 -9.96 -3.04
C VAL A 135 -11.69 -11.05 -2.33
N GLU A 136 -11.64 -12.29 -2.82
CA GLU A 136 -12.34 -13.43 -2.24
C GLU A 136 -11.81 -13.73 -0.84
N ARG A 137 -10.50 -13.82 -0.70
CA ARG A 137 -9.84 -14.06 0.59
C ARG A 137 -10.07 -12.91 1.57
N ALA A 138 -9.96 -11.66 1.11
CA ALA A 138 -10.24 -10.50 1.95
C ALA A 138 -11.69 -10.46 2.43
N ARG A 139 -12.66 -10.90 1.59
CA ARG A 139 -14.08 -11.01 1.96
C ARG A 139 -14.31 -12.10 3.00
N GLU A 140 -13.62 -13.25 2.89
CA GLU A 140 -13.69 -14.30 3.90
C GLU A 140 -13.15 -13.82 5.24
N GLU A 141 -12.02 -13.14 5.21
CA GLU A 141 -11.38 -12.58 6.42
C GLU A 141 -12.29 -11.55 7.09
N LEU A 142 -12.91 -10.65 6.32
CA LEU A 142 -13.85 -9.66 6.83
C LEU A 142 -15.05 -10.27 7.55
N ARG A 143 -15.50 -11.47 7.14
CA ARG A 143 -16.62 -12.17 7.82
C ARG A 143 -16.34 -12.41 9.29
N SER A 144 -15.06 -12.60 9.67
CA SER A 144 -14.68 -12.77 11.07
C SER A 144 -14.93 -11.53 11.93
N LEU A 145 -15.03 -10.34 11.29
CA LEU A 145 -15.27 -9.07 11.93
C LEU A 145 -16.76 -8.68 11.94
N THR A 146 -17.60 -9.26 11.07
CA THR A 146 -18.99 -8.82 10.90
C THR A 146 -19.85 -9.03 12.14
N ASP A 147 -19.53 -10.01 12.99
CA ASP A 147 -20.23 -10.28 14.24
C ASP A 147 -19.68 -9.47 15.43
N ASN A 148 -18.60 -8.71 15.21
CA ASN A 148 -18.00 -7.88 16.24
C ASN A 148 -18.83 -6.60 16.43
N SER A 149 -19.26 -6.34 17.66
CA SER A 149 -20.07 -5.15 17.99
C SER A 149 -19.33 -3.84 17.75
N SER A 150 -18.00 -3.81 17.93
CA SER A 150 -17.18 -2.63 17.63
C SER A 150 -17.16 -2.36 16.13
N TRP A 151 -17.08 -3.40 15.29
CA TRP A 151 -17.21 -3.25 13.84
C TRP A 151 -18.58 -2.70 13.44
N GLN A 152 -19.66 -3.32 13.92
CA GLN A 152 -21.05 -2.97 13.58
C GLN A 152 -21.43 -1.53 13.98
N SER A 153 -20.79 -0.98 15.00
CA SER A 153 -21.07 0.38 15.51
C SER A 153 -20.28 1.48 14.78
N LEU A 154 -19.36 1.14 13.88
CA LEU A 154 -18.66 2.14 13.06
C LEU A 154 -19.63 2.80 12.06
N ARG A 155 -19.55 4.14 11.96
CA ARG A 155 -20.38 4.90 11.03
C ARG A 155 -20.22 4.43 9.58
N ALA A 156 -19.01 4.25 9.10
CA ALA A 156 -18.74 3.76 7.74
C ALA A 156 -19.38 2.39 7.47
N VAL A 157 -19.47 1.52 8.49
CA VAL A 157 -20.14 0.21 8.36
C VAL A 157 -21.66 0.39 8.28
N GLN A 158 -22.24 1.25 9.10
CA GLN A 158 -23.68 1.54 9.11
C GLN A 158 -24.14 2.23 7.83
N ASP A 159 -23.31 3.10 7.27
CA ASP A 159 -23.58 3.84 6.04
C ASP A 159 -23.29 3.01 4.77
N GLY A 160 -22.68 1.83 4.90
CA GLY A 160 -22.34 0.96 3.78
C GLY A 160 -21.06 1.38 3.03
N GLU A 161 -20.25 2.25 3.63
CA GLU A 161 -19.00 2.80 3.06
C GLU A 161 -17.79 1.91 3.38
N VAL A 162 -17.95 0.60 3.17
CA VAL A 162 -16.91 -0.42 3.35
C VAL A 162 -16.60 -1.08 2.00
N TYR A 163 -15.37 -0.96 1.58
CA TYR A 163 -14.89 -1.47 0.30
C TYR A 163 -13.85 -2.55 0.51
N ILE A 164 -13.94 -3.65 -0.26
CA ILE A 164 -12.94 -4.71 -0.25
C ILE A 164 -12.02 -4.52 -1.45
N ALA A 165 -10.74 -4.45 -1.18
CA ALA A 165 -9.71 -4.24 -2.18
C ALA A 165 -8.83 -5.48 -2.38
N ASN A 166 -8.27 -5.64 -3.59
CA ASN A 166 -7.27 -6.67 -3.86
C ASN A 166 -5.90 -6.19 -3.35
N GLY A 167 -5.59 -6.52 -2.08
CA GLY A 167 -4.32 -6.16 -1.44
C GLY A 167 -3.12 -6.70 -2.21
N ASN A 168 -3.19 -7.95 -2.65
CA ASN A 168 -2.10 -8.62 -3.35
C ASN A 168 -1.72 -7.93 -4.68
N HIS A 169 -2.69 -7.45 -5.46
CA HIS A 169 -2.41 -6.91 -6.79
C HIS A 169 -2.11 -5.41 -6.80
N PHE A 170 -2.72 -4.64 -5.89
CA PHE A 170 -2.71 -3.19 -6.02
C PHE A 170 -2.03 -2.47 -4.87
N TYR A 171 -2.09 -2.96 -3.63
CA TYR A 171 -1.73 -2.16 -2.47
C TYR A 171 -0.45 -2.57 -1.76
N ASN A 172 -0.15 -3.88 -1.73
CA ASN A 172 0.95 -4.42 -0.92
C ASN A 172 2.23 -4.72 -1.72
N ARG A 173 2.32 -4.28 -2.98
CA ARG A 173 3.49 -4.48 -3.83
C ARG A 173 3.97 -3.15 -4.39
N PRO A 174 5.15 -2.68 -3.96
CA PRO A 174 5.71 -1.42 -4.48
C PRO A 174 6.10 -1.57 -5.95
N GLY A 175 5.52 -0.72 -6.80
CA GLY A 175 5.81 -0.76 -8.24
C GLY A 175 4.87 0.09 -9.08
N PRO A 176 4.92 -0.03 -10.41
CA PRO A 176 4.19 0.87 -11.32
C PRO A 176 2.68 0.88 -11.14
N ARG A 177 2.09 -0.21 -10.64
CA ARG A 177 0.64 -0.32 -10.41
C ARG A 177 0.12 0.56 -9.25
N LEU A 178 1.00 1.16 -8.47
CA LEU A 178 0.57 2.07 -7.41
C LEU A 178 -0.19 3.30 -7.95
N LEU A 179 0.03 3.69 -9.21
CA LEU A 179 -0.79 4.71 -9.85
C LEU A 179 -2.23 4.21 -10.07
N GLU A 180 -2.41 2.96 -10.53
CA GLU A 180 -3.74 2.35 -10.64
C GLU A 180 -4.41 2.24 -9.26
N SER A 181 -3.63 1.91 -8.23
CA SER A 181 -4.12 1.84 -6.84
C SER A 181 -4.69 3.17 -6.36
N ALA A 182 -4.03 4.27 -6.68
CA ALA A 182 -4.52 5.62 -6.34
C ALA A 182 -5.77 6.03 -7.15
N ILE A 183 -5.93 5.52 -8.38
CA ILE A 183 -7.13 5.74 -9.20
C ILE A 183 -8.35 4.95 -8.67
N ILE A 184 -8.11 3.80 -8.04
CA ILE A 184 -9.15 2.95 -7.48
C ILE A 184 -9.72 3.53 -6.17
N VAL A 185 -8.88 4.22 -5.39
CA VAL A 185 -9.29 4.90 -4.15
C VAL A 185 -10.24 6.04 -4.42
#